data_96f22c11e5ae42387c05e2b6627e7d2c
#
_entry.id   96f22c11e5ae42387c05e2b6627e7d2c
#
_cell.length_a   1.000
_cell.length_b   1.000
_cell.length_c   1.000
_cell.angle_alpha   90.00
_cell.angle_beta   90.00
_cell.angle_gamma   90.00
#
_symmetry.space_group_name_H-M   'P 1'
#
loop_
_entity.id
_entity.type
_entity.pdbx_description
1 polymer ?
#
loop_
_entity_poly.entity_id
_entity_poly.type
_entity_poly.pdbx_seq_one_letter_code
_entity_poly.pdbx_strand_id
1 'polypeptide(L)'
;MDKKKVRDYMTYDVVCIDLHSTAKDVLETIQKTGHDGFPVVDNREVVGYIAARDLLFVAPAVPIERVMSTHLIVADPDMSINDAARVIFRSGIQKLPVVDEQNHLLGIISNSDVIRSQIEHVSPEKVFKFIDTLRKLYSVDPQMKREHVTIAELLPTQAKIYEDELEGRMYEIKKGLAEPLIVVKRPGRLILVDGHHRAVAAKRLGIPTLDAYIIEIDQDIELGMERTARSMNLSTLDDIRVMDYARHPLVALTHRLVRHG
;
A
#
# COMPACT_ATOMS: atom_id res chain seq x y z
N MET A 1 19.00 6.47 -10.72
CA MET A 1 18.00 5.86 -9.79
C MET A 1 17.09 6.98 -9.33
N ASP A 2 15.88 6.97 -9.78
CA ASP A 2 14.89 7.96 -9.34
C ASP A 2 14.63 7.73 -7.86
N LYS A 3 14.93 8.73 -7.03
CA LYS A 3 14.70 8.62 -5.58
C LYS A 3 13.21 8.72 -5.33
N LYS A 4 12.61 7.70 -4.72
CA LYS A 4 11.21 7.71 -4.29
C LYS A 4 10.93 8.95 -3.47
N LYS A 5 9.87 9.65 -3.84
CA LYS A 5 9.46 10.91 -3.23
C LYS A 5 8.27 10.70 -2.31
N VAL A 6 8.08 11.61 -1.37
CA VAL A 6 6.94 11.63 -0.46
C VAL A 6 5.62 11.62 -1.22
N ARG A 7 5.51 12.39 -2.32
CA ARG A 7 4.30 12.44 -3.16
C ARG A 7 3.85 11.08 -3.73
N ASP A 8 4.78 10.14 -3.91
CA ASP A 8 4.49 8.83 -4.48
C ASP A 8 3.80 7.89 -3.47
N TYR A 9 3.84 8.22 -2.17
CA TYR A 9 3.38 7.37 -1.08
C TYR A 9 2.42 8.05 -0.11
N MET A 10 2.31 9.38 -0.13
CA MET A 10 1.43 10.12 0.78
C MET A 10 -0.04 9.87 0.48
N THR A 11 -0.88 10.03 1.50
CA THR A 11 -2.33 10.05 1.37
C THR A 11 -2.75 11.48 1.01
N TYR A 12 -3.50 11.65 -0.09
CA TYR A 12 -3.97 12.96 -0.59
C TYR A 12 -5.28 13.41 0.07
N ASP A 13 -6.19 12.46 0.34
CA ASP A 13 -7.49 12.74 0.97
C ASP A 13 -7.32 12.76 2.49
N VAL A 14 -6.89 13.91 3.01
CA VAL A 14 -6.57 14.09 4.43
C VAL A 14 -7.75 14.67 5.16
N VAL A 15 -8.20 13.96 6.20
CA VAL A 15 -9.13 14.56 7.17
C VAL A 15 -8.36 15.56 8.02
N CYS A 16 -8.76 16.82 7.96
CA CYS A 16 -8.19 17.92 8.74
C CYS A 16 -9.26 18.53 9.66
N ILE A 17 -8.83 19.34 10.61
CA ILE A 17 -9.68 20.07 11.54
C ILE A 17 -9.51 21.57 11.26
N ASP A 18 -10.62 22.30 11.21
CA ASP A 18 -10.61 23.75 11.10
C ASP A 18 -10.12 24.41 12.40
N LEU A 19 -9.31 25.46 12.29
CA LEU A 19 -8.71 26.18 13.43
C LEU A 19 -9.77 26.65 14.45
N HIS A 20 -10.96 27.00 13.99
CA HIS A 20 -12.05 27.52 14.85
C HIS A 20 -12.89 26.40 15.49
N SER A 21 -12.53 25.15 15.33
CA SER A 21 -13.19 24.00 15.96
C SER A 21 -12.98 23.97 17.47
N THR A 22 -13.80 23.17 18.15
CA THR A 22 -13.68 22.88 19.59
C THR A 22 -13.13 21.48 19.83
N ALA A 23 -12.72 21.19 21.07
CA ALA A 23 -12.31 19.84 21.47
C ALA A 23 -13.41 18.80 21.19
N LYS A 24 -14.69 19.14 21.30
CA LYS A 24 -15.82 18.29 20.96
C LYS A 24 -15.82 17.89 19.49
N ASP A 25 -15.61 18.84 18.58
CA ASP A 25 -15.63 18.60 17.15
C ASP A 25 -14.51 17.63 16.73
N VAL A 26 -13.34 17.75 17.38
CA VAL A 26 -12.22 16.80 17.15
C VAL A 26 -12.58 15.41 17.68
N LEU A 27 -13.18 15.29 18.87
CA LEU A 27 -13.61 14.00 19.44
C LEU A 27 -14.64 13.30 18.55
N GLU A 28 -15.60 14.04 18.01
CA GLU A 28 -16.58 13.52 17.05
C GLU A 28 -15.91 13.05 15.76
N THR A 29 -14.90 13.79 15.28
CA THR A 29 -14.12 13.41 14.11
C THR A 29 -13.30 12.13 14.36
N ILE A 30 -12.68 11.99 15.54
CA ILE A 30 -11.99 10.77 15.97
C ILE A 30 -12.94 9.58 15.94
N GLN A 31 -14.13 9.71 16.52
CA GLN A 31 -15.13 8.64 16.56
C GLN A 31 -15.62 8.24 15.16
N LYS A 32 -15.80 9.23 14.27
CA LYS A 32 -16.28 9.00 12.90
C LYS A 32 -15.22 8.35 12.00
N THR A 33 -13.96 8.72 12.16
CA THR A 33 -12.89 8.33 11.22
C THR A 33 -11.98 7.22 11.75
N GLY A 34 -11.92 7.03 13.08
CA GLY A 34 -10.97 6.14 13.73
C GLY A 34 -9.53 6.66 13.73
N HIS A 35 -9.30 7.89 13.26
CA HIS A 35 -7.96 8.51 13.30
C HIS A 35 -7.66 9.08 14.67
N ASP A 36 -6.39 9.05 15.07
CA ASP A 36 -5.89 9.49 16.37
C ASP A 36 -5.29 10.90 16.37
N GLY A 37 -5.22 11.55 15.21
CA GLY A 37 -4.70 12.91 15.09
C GLY A 37 -4.83 13.48 13.68
N PHE A 38 -4.90 14.81 13.61
CA PHE A 38 -5.25 15.58 12.43
C PHE A 38 -4.41 16.83 12.26
N PRO A 39 -4.02 17.20 11.02
CA PRO A 39 -3.60 18.57 10.74
C PRO A 39 -4.71 19.56 11.06
N VAL A 40 -4.35 20.69 11.66
CA VAL A 40 -5.24 21.82 11.85
C VAL A 40 -4.96 22.84 10.75
N VAL A 41 -6.01 23.28 10.07
CA VAL A 41 -5.89 24.18 8.93
C VAL A 41 -6.69 25.45 9.14
N ASP A 42 -6.14 26.56 8.65
CA ASP A 42 -6.85 27.81 8.44
C ASP A 42 -6.75 28.18 6.96
N ASN A 43 -7.87 28.31 6.26
CA ASN A 43 -7.91 28.59 4.82
C ASN A 43 -6.97 27.73 3.96
N ARG A 44 -6.87 26.41 4.27
CA ARG A 44 -5.99 25.42 3.68
C ARG A 44 -4.53 25.47 4.14
N GLU A 45 -4.09 26.49 4.82
CA GLU A 45 -2.76 26.57 5.42
C GLU A 45 -2.69 25.69 6.68
N VAL A 46 -1.64 24.91 6.83
CA VAL A 46 -1.44 24.07 8.01
C VAL A 46 -0.87 24.92 9.13
N VAL A 47 -1.68 25.17 10.17
CA VAL A 47 -1.33 26.04 11.31
C VAL A 47 -1.07 25.28 12.61
N GLY A 48 -1.43 23.98 12.65
CA GLY A 48 -1.27 23.17 13.85
C GLY A 48 -1.47 21.69 13.59
N TYR A 49 -1.30 20.91 14.65
CA TYR A 49 -1.63 19.48 14.70
C TYR A 49 -2.30 19.18 16.03
N ILE A 50 -3.40 18.41 16.00
CA ILE A 50 -4.14 18.00 17.19
C ILE A 50 -4.23 16.47 17.23
N ALA A 51 -3.88 15.88 18.35
CA ALA A 51 -3.99 14.44 18.57
C ALA A 51 -4.96 14.14 19.71
N ALA A 52 -5.51 12.92 19.74
CA ALA A 52 -6.43 12.46 20.78
C ALA A 52 -5.86 12.66 22.20
N ARG A 53 -4.54 12.46 22.38
CA ARG A 53 -3.85 12.67 23.66
C ARG A 53 -3.90 14.12 24.15
N ASP A 54 -3.95 15.08 23.23
CA ASP A 54 -3.96 16.51 23.57
C ASP A 54 -5.34 16.94 24.12
N LEU A 55 -6.36 16.10 23.94
CA LEU A 55 -7.73 16.29 24.42
C LEU A 55 -8.02 15.59 25.76
N LEU A 56 -7.04 14.84 26.30
CA LEU A 56 -7.19 14.24 27.63
C LEU A 56 -7.31 15.36 28.67
N PHE A 57 -8.39 15.33 29.44
CA PHE A 57 -8.72 16.36 30.46
C PHE A 57 -9.10 17.74 29.91
N VAL A 58 -9.38 17.89 28.62
CA VAL A 58 -9.87 19.12 28.00
C VAL A 58 -11.40 19.12 27.98
N ALA A 59 -12.01 20.22 28.44
CA ALA A 59 -13.46 20.34 28.37
C ALA A 59 -13.95 20.47 26.92
N PRO A 60 -15.08 19.86 26.53
CA PRO A 60 -15.56 19.81 25.15
C PRO A 60 -15.68 21.16 24.43
N ALA A 61 -16.02 22.23 25.16
CA ALA A 61 -16.19 23.56 24.58
C ALA A 61 -14.89 24.37 24.41
N VAL A 62 -13.74 23.82 24.76
CA VAL A 62 -12.46 24.52 24.63
C VAL A 62 -12.07 24.61 23.15
N PRO A 63 -11.77 25.84 22.65
CA PRO A 63 -11.22 26.01 21.29
C PRO A 63 -9.89 25.24 21.13
N ILE A 64 -9.72 24.55 20.00
CA ILE A 64 -8.51 23.71 19.76
C ILE A 64 -7.25 24.54 19.64
N GLU A 65 -7.34 25.80 19.23
CA GLU A 65 -6.23 26.75 19.16
C GLU A 65 -5.42 26.82 20.48
N ARG A 66 -6.07 26.57 21.63
CA ARG A 66 -5.43 26.60 22.94
C ARG A 66 -4.69 25.32 23.31
N VAL A 67 -4.96 24.23 22.61
CA VAL A 67 -4.48 22.90 22.99
C VAL A 67 -3.71 22.17 21.89
N MET A 68 -3.86 22.63 20.64
CA MET A 68 -3.11 22.08 19.51
C MET A 68 -1.62 22.37 19.61
N SER A 69 -0.80 21.54 19.00
CA SER A 69 0.61 21.83 18.80
C SER A 69 0.80 22.75 17.61
N THR A 70 1.49 23.86 17.81
CA THR A 70 1.90 24.81 16.76
C THR A 70 3.33 24.55 16.29
N HIS A 71 4.09 23.73 17.02
CA HIS A 71 5.42 23.27 16.61
C HIS A 71 5.26 22.14 15.59
N LEU A 72 5.20 22.54 14.32
CA LEU A 72 4.97 21.61 13.22
C LEU A 72 6.27 21.18 12.58
N ILE A 73 6.35 19.89 12.31
CA ILE A 73 7.31 19.33 11.36
C ILE A 73 6.50 18.88 10.16
N VAL A 74 6.78 19.44 9.00
CA VAL A 74 6.09 19.16 7.74
C VAL A 74 7.05 18.53 6.75
N ALA A 75 6.51 17.88 5.71
CA ALA A 75 7.30 17.33 4.62
C ALA A 75 7.00 18.09 3.32
N ASP A 76 8.00 18.21 2.47
CA ASP A 76 7.86 18.64 1.09
C ASP A 76 7.47 17.44 0.22
N PRO A 77 6.56 17.58 -0.77
CA PRO A 77 6.17 16.48 -1.65
C PRO A 77 7.33 15.89 -2.46
N ASP A 78 8.37 16.67 -2.75
CA ASP A 78 9.58 16.24 -3.45
C ASP A 78 10.69 15.68 -2.55
N MET A 79 10.52 15.77 -1.23
CA MET A 79 11.41 15.17 -0.25
C MET A 79 11.55 13.66 -0.53
N SER A 80 12.76 13.10 -0.35
CA SER A 80 12.92 11.66 -0.46
C SER A 80 12.19 10.93 0.68
N ILE A 81 11.59 9.76 0.37
CA ILE A 81 10.91 8.94 1.39
C ILE A 81 11.85 8.53 2.53
N ASN A 82 13.14 8.35 2.24
CA ASN A 82 14.16 8.03 3.26
C ASN A 82 14.43 9.21 4.20
N ASP A 83 14.37 10.44 3.70
CA ASP A 83 14.53 11.63 4.55
C ASP A 83 13.29 11.86 5.40
N ALA A 84 12.08 11.68 4.84
CA ALA A 84 10.84 11.67 5.62
C ALA A 84 10.87 10.61 6.73
N ALA A 85 11.34 9.39 6.42
CA ALA A 85 11.55 8.32 7.39
C ALA A 85 12.47 8.74 8.54
N ARG A 86 13.60 9.39 8.23
CA ARG A 86 14.54 9.89 9.25
C ARG A 86 13.92 10.96 10.14
N VAL A 87 13.13 11.87 9.55
CA VAL A 87 12.42 12.91 10.30
C VAL A 87 11.43 12.25 11.25
N ILE A 88 10.56 11.37 10.77
CA ILE A 88 9.57 10.64 11.56
C ILE A 88 10.25 9.88 12.72
N PHE A 89 11.31 9.13 12.41
CA PHE A 89 12.01 8.31 13.40
C PHE A 89 12.72 9.14 14.47
N ARG A 90 13.38 10.23 14.08
CA ARG A 90 14.14 11.09 15.02
C ARG A 90 13.25 11.97 15.88
N SER A 91 12.14 12.45 15.33
CA SER A 91 11.20 13.31 16.07
C SER A 91 10.22 12.52 16.94
N GLY A 92 10.10 11.20 16.74
CA GLY A 92 9.13 10.35 17.43
C GLY A 92 7.68 10.61 17.03
N ILE A 93 7.43 11.40 15.98
CA ILE A 93 6.11 11.63 15.42
C ILE A 93 5.75 10.50 14.46
N GLN A 94 4.46 10.22 14.31
CA GLN A 94 4.00 9.10 13.48
C GLN A 94 3.54 9.52 12.09
N LYS A 95 3.19 10.80 11.93
CA LYS A 95 2.60 11.37 10.73
C LYS A 95 3.17 12.77 10.49
N LEU A 96 3.47 13.09 9.23
CA LEU A 96 3.90 14.42 8.79
C LEU A 96 2.87 14.98 7.81
N PRO A 97 2.29 16.16 8.06
CA PRO A 97 1.60 16.90 7.01
C PRO A 97 2.55 17.18 5.85
N VAL A 98 2.09 17.03 4.64
CA VAL A 98 2.82 17.36 3.42
C VAL A 98 2.24 18.66 2.86
N VAL A 99 3.09 19.65 2.65
CA VAL A 99 2.66 21.00 2.28
C VAL A 99 3.41 21.51 1.05
N ASP A 100 2.81 22.49 0.37
CA ASP A 100 3.49 23.25 -0.68
C ASP A 100 4.35 24.39 -0.11
N GLU A 101 4.95 25.19 -0.99
CA GLU A 101 5.75 26.36 -0.62
C GLU A 101 4.98 27.44 0.13
N GLN A 102 3.66 27.46 0.03
CA GLN A 102 2.74 28.37 0.72
C GLN A 102 2.13 27.76 1.99
N ASN A 103 2.65 26.63 2.48
CA ASN A 103 2.13 25.87 3.63
C ASN A 103 0.72 25.29 3.45
N HIS A 104 0.18 25.21 2.23
CA HIS A 104 -1.10 24.56 2.01
C HIS A 104 -0.97 23.04 2.12
N LEU A 105 -1.94 22.42 2.76
CA LEU A 105 -2.00 20.99 2.92
C LEU A 105 -2.20 20.27 1.57
N LEU A 106 -1.24 19.46 1.18
CA LEU A 106 -1.28 18.59 -0.01
C LEU A 106 -1.60 17.14 0.32
N GLY A 107 -1.20 16.68 1.50
CA GLY A 107 -1.32 15.29 1.90
C GLY A 107 -0.78 15.03 3.30
N ILE A 108 -0.69 13.75 3.65
CA ILE A 108 -0.06 13.30 4.90
C ILE A 108 0.79 12.06 4.62
N ILE A 109 1.97 11.98 5.21
CA ILE A 109 2.85 10.81 5.16
C ILE A 109 3.03 10.23 6.55
N SER A 110 2.92 8.91 6.70
CA SER A 110 2.96 8.19 7.98
C SER A 110 4.09 7.16 8.04
N ASN A 111 4.32 6.61 9.23
CA ASN A 111 5.18 5.43 9.43
C ASN A 111 4.79 4.27 8.51
N SER A 112 3.47 4.01 8.38
CA SER A 112 2.96 2.94 7.54
C SER A 112 3.30 3.14 6.07
N ASP A 113 3.28 4.38 5.58
CA ASP A 113 3.63 4.70 4.19
C ASP A 113 5.13 4.51 3.94
N VAL A 114 5.96 4.90 4.92
CA VAL A 114 7.41 4.65 4.89
C VAL A 114 7.69 3.16 4.85
N ILE A 115 7.06 2.37 5.75
CA ILE A 115 7.22 0.91 5.78
C ILE A 115 6.75 0.33 4.44
N ARG A 116 5.57 0.75 3.94
CA ARG A 116 5.05 0.35 2.64
C ARG A 116 6.08 0.63 1.54
N SER A 117 6.69 1.80 1.51
CA SER A 117 7.70 2.16 0.52
C SER A 117 8.92 1.23 0.52
N GLN A 118 9.23 0.59 1.63
CA GLN A 118 10.33 -0.38 1.77
C GLN A 118 9.90 -1.82 1.42
N ILE A 119 8.65 -2.18 1.70
CA ILE A 119 8.12 -3.52 1.49
C ILE A 119 7.59 -3.68 0.06
N GLU A 120 6.97 -2.64 -0.49
CA GLU A 120 6.34 -2.66 -1.80
C GLU A 120 7.38 -2.35 -2.88
N HIS A 121 7.93 -3.40 -3.44
CA HIS A 121 8.67 -3.36 -4.69
C HIS A 121 8.49 -4.64 -5.49
N VAL A 122 7.56 -4.56 -6.43
CA VAL A 122 7.89 -5.03 -7.75
C VAL A 122 8.84 -3.98 -8.34
N SER A 123 10.08 -3.96 -7.85
CA SER A 123 11.07 -3.06 -8.44
C SER A 123 11.30 -3.51 -9.89
N PRO A 124 11.48 -2.59 -10.83
CA PRO A 124 11.97 -2.95 -12.17
C PRO A 124 13.15 -3.93 -12.11
N GLU A 125 13.98 -3.86 -11.07
CA GLU A 125 15.08 -4.81 -10.83
C GLU A 125 14.64 -6.26 -10.65
N LYS A 126 13.50 -6.53 -9.98
CA LYS A 126 12.95 -7.89 -9.90
C LYS A 126 12.51 -8.39 -11.26
N VAL A 127 11.88 -7.53 -12.04
CA VAL A 127 11.45 -7.86 -13.40
C VAL A 127 12.66 -8.13 -14.28
N PHE A 128 13.69 -7.29 -14.23
CA PHE A 128 14.93 -7.48 -15.00
C PHE A 128 15.68 -8.75 -14.58
N LYS A 129 15.82 -9.05 -13.30
CA LYS A 129 16.40 -10.30 -12.80
C LYS A 129 15.63 -11.52 -13.30
N PHE A 130 14.30 -11.42 -13.34
CA PHE A 130 13.46 -12.49 -13.86
C PHE A 130 13.64 -12.66 -15.37
N ILE A 131 13.69 -11.56 -16.14
CA ILE A 131 14.02 -11.57 -17.58
C ILE A 131 15.38 -12.25 -17.83
N ASP A 132 16.41 -11.89 -17.07
CA ASP A 132 17.73 -12.51 -17.20
C ASP A 132 17.70 -14.02 -16.88
N THR A 133 16.86 -14.43 -15.94
CA THR A 133 16.64 -15.84 -15.63
C THR A 133 15.98 -16.56 -16.81
N LEU A 134 14.97 -15.97 -17.42
CA LEU A 134 14.32 -16.52 -18.61
C LEU A 134 15.29 -16.66 -19.79
N ARG A 135 16.11 -15.64 -20.04
CA ARG A 135 17.16 -15.66 -21.06
C ARG A 135 18.11 -16.84 -20.86
N LYS A 136 18.60 -17.04 -19.63
CA LYS A 136 19.56 -18.10 -19.29
C LYS A 136 18.97 -19.49 -19.35
N LEU A 137 17.73 -19.67 -18.89
CA LEU A 137 17.10 -20.99 -18.78
C LEU A 137 16.51 -21.48 -20.11
N TYR A 138 15.99 -20.56 -20.92
CA TYR A 138 15.21 -20.91 -22.10
C TYR A 138 15.82 -20.41 -23.40
N SER A 139 16.94 -19.67 -23.35
CA SER A 139 17.60 -19.09 -24.54
C SER A 139 16.66 -18.21 -25.37
N VAL A 140 15.80 -17.43 -24.69
CA VAL A 140 14.83 -16.50 -25.28
C VAL A 140 15.29 -15.06 -25.11
N ASP A 141 14.74 -14.13 -25.90
CA ASP A 141 14.93 -12.68 -25.71
C ASP A 141 13.60 -11.98 -25.38
N PRO A 142 13.19 -11.98 -24.10
CA PRO A 142 11.93 -11.41 -23.69
C PRO A 142 11.92 -9.89 -23.83
N GLN A 143 10.79 -9.33 -24.30
CA GLN A 143 10.55 -7.91 -24.33
C GLN A 143 9.62 -7.51 -23.18
N MET A 144 9.93 -6.40 -22.49
CA MET A 144 9.11 -5.90 -21.38
C MET A 144 8.24 -4.73 -21.84
N LYS A 145 6.94 -4.80 -21.52
CA LYS A 145 5.96 -3.73 -21.69
C LYS A 145 5.20 -3.49 -20.40
N ARG A 146 4.62 -2.32 -20.25
CA ARG A 146 3.70 -2.03 -19.15
C ARG A 146 2.32 -1.72 -19.74
N GLU A 147 1.36 -2.59 -19.50
CA GLU A 147 0.01 -2.52 -20.06
C GLU A 147 -1.00 -3.10 -19.06
N HIS A 148 -2.29 -2.83 -19.27
CA HIS A 148 -3.36 -3.49 -18.53
C HIS A 148 -3.60 -4.91 -19.04
N VAL A 149 -3.79 -5.84 -18.12
CA VAL A 149 -4.13 -7.24 -18.44
C VAL A 149 -5.52 -7.59 -17.94
N THR A 150 -6.22 -8.42 -18.71
CA THR A 150 -7.53 -8.97 -18.34
C THR A 150 -7.36 -10.02 -17.25
N ILE A 151 -7.98 -9.79 -16.10
CA ILE A 151 -7.85 -10.67 -14.92
C ILE A 151 -8.36 -12.10 -15.21
N ALA A 152 -9.43 -12.23 -16.00
CA ALA A 152 -10.02 -13.53 -16.31
C ALA A 152 -9.14 -14.43 -17.20
N GLU A 153 -8.15 -13.86 -17.91
CA GLU A 153 -7.27 -14.60 -18.82
C GLU A 153 -5.97 -15.09 -18.15
N LEU A 154 -5.75 -14.72 -16.89
CA LEU A 154 -4.52 -15.02 -16.18
C LEU A 154 -4.48 -16.49 -15.74
N LEU A 155 -3.42 -17.19 -16.14
CA LEU A 155 -3.06 -18.51 -15.60
C LEU A 155 -2.25 -18.31 -14.30
N PRO A 156 -2.77 -18.71 -13.15
CA PRO A 156 -2.02 -18.58 -11.89
C PRO A 156 -0.91 -19.63 -11.78
N THR A 157 0.15 -19.27 -11.06
CA THR A 157 1.27 -20.17 -10.75
C THR A 157 1.41 -20.48 -9.27
N GLN A 158 0.50 -19.93 -8.44
CA GLN A 158 0.44 -20.15 -7.00
C GLN A 158 -0.92 -20.72 -6.60
N ALA A 159 -0.90 -21.84 -5.88
CA ALA A 159 -2.13 -22.57 -5.54
C ALA A 159 -2.84 -22.06 -4.26
N LYS A 160 -2.17 -21.25 -3.45
CA LYS A 160 -2.68 -20.78 -2.16
C LYS A 160 -2.35 -19.32 -1.96
N ILE A 161 -3.31 -18.57 -1.41
CA ILE A 161 -3.15 -17.19 -0.92
C ILE A 161 -3.80 -17.07 0.46
N TYR A 162 -3.57 -15.96 1.16
CA TYR A 162 -4.05 -15.75 2.51
C TYR A 162 -5.10 -14.63 2.57
N GLU A 163 -6.14 -14.81 3.39
CA GLU A 163 -7.29 -13.88 3.45
C GLU A 163 -6.89 -12.51 4.01
N ASP A 164 -6.05 -12.45 5.03
CA ASP A 164 -5.55 -11.21 5.62
C ASP A 164 -4.76 -10.35 4.62
N GLU A 165 -3.87 -10.98 3.83
CA GLU A 165 -3.16 -10.29 2.76
C GLU A 165 -4.13 -9.86 1.65
N LEU A 166 -5.15 -10.67 1.35
CA LEU A 166 -6.14 -10.38 0.33
C LEU A 166 -6.97 -9.15 0.67
N GLU A 167 -7.40 -8.99 1.94
CA GLU A 167 -8.10 -7.79 2.41
C GLU A 167 -7.23 -6.53 2.26
N GLY A 168 -5.94 -6.61 2.59
CA GLY A 168 -4.98 -5.52 2.38
C GLY A 168 -4.89 -5.13 0.91
N ARG A 169 -4.80 -6.10 -0.01
CA ARG A 169 -4.74 -5.84 -1.46
C ARG A 169 -6.05 -5.28 -2.01
N MET A 170 -7.20 -5.70 -1.49
CA MET A 170 -8.50 -5.10 -1.85
C MET A 170 -8.57 -3.62 -1.47
N TYR A 171 -8.04 -3.26 -0.30
CA TYR A 171 -7.95 -1.85 0.11
C TYR A 171 -7.04 -1.04 -0.81
N GLU A 172 -5.83 -1.55 -1.13
CA GLU A 172 -4.89 -0.89 -2.03
C GLU A 172 -5.49 -0.64 -3.43
N ILE A 173 -6.18 -1.65 -3.99
CA ILE A 173 -6.84 -1.53 -5.30
C ILE A 173 -7.91 -0.44 -5.27
N LYS A 174 -8.78 -0.41 -4.23
CA LYS A 174 -9.81 0.62 -4.07
C LYS A 174 -9.26 2.03 -3.96
N LYS A 175 -8.03 2.17 -3.45
CA LYS A 175 -7.33 3.47 -3.32
C LYS A 175 -6.46 3.81 -4.52
N GLY A 176 -6.39 2.97 -5.55
CA GLY A 176 -5.52 3.19 -6.71
C GLY A 176 -4.02 3.05 -6.39
N LEU A 177 -3.68 2.35 -5.32
CA LEU A 177 -2.31 2.17 -4.81
C LEU A 177 -1.72 0.80 -5.17
N ALA A 178 -2.46 -0.03 -5.91
CA ALA A 178 -2.01 -1.38 -6.23
C ALA A 178 -0.81 -1.34 -7.18
N GLU A 179 0.23 -2.08 -6.81
CA GLU A 179 1.39 -2.29 -7.68
C GLU A 179 1.02 -3.10 -8.94
N PRO A 180 1.75 -2.90 -10.06
CA PRO A 180 1.56 -3.71 -11.25
C PRO A 180 1.78 -5.21 -10.98
N LEU A 181 1.03 -6.05 -11.68
CA LEU A 181 1.29 -7.49 -11.72
C LEU A 181 2.57 -7.78 -12.50
N ILE A 182 3.16 -8.97 -12.34
CA ILE A 182 4.17 -9.50 -13.27
C ILE A 182 3.55 -10.65 -14.04
N VAL A 183 3.50 -10.51 -15.35
CA VAL A 183 2.86 -11.47 -16.26
C VAL A 183 3.84 -11.84 -17.36
N VAL A 184 3.98 -13.14 -17.64
CA VAL A 184 4.63 -13.60 -18.87
C VAL A 184 3.55 -13.87 -19.92
N LYS A 185 3.71 -13.22 -21.07
CA LYS A 185 2.88 -13.43 -22.25
C LYS A 185 3.64 -14.28 -23.26
N ARG A 186 3.06 -15.38 -23.66
CA ARG A 186 3.51 -16.19 -24.79
C ARG A 186 2.32 -16.53 -25.71
N PRO A 187 2.51 -17.11 -26.91
CA PRO A 187 1.42 -17.43 -27.80
C PRO A 187 0.28 -18.17 -27.09
N GLY A 188 -0.90 -17.54 -27.09
CA GLY A 188 -2.13 -18.09 -26.51
C GLY A 188 -2.21 -18.16 -24.99
N ARG A 189 -1.27 -17.56 -24.22
CA ARG A 189 -1.27 -17.64 -22.75
C ARG A 189 -0.76 -16.37 -22.07
N LEU A 190 -1.41 -16.02 -20.95
CA LEU A 190 -0.99 -15.00 -19.98
C LEU A 190 -0.72 -15.68 -18.63
N ILE A 191 0.53 -15.75 -18.22
CA ILE A 191 0.96 -16.48 -17.04
C ILE A 191 1.25 -15.50 -15.93
N LEU A 192 0.50 -15.56 -14.83
CA LEU A 192 0.70 -14.71 -13.66
C LEU A 192 1.90 -15.23 -12.86
N VAL A 193 2.98 -14.43 -12.82
CA VAL A 193 4.23 -14.76 -12.11
C VAL A 193 4.21 -14.20 -10.69
N ASP A 194 3.77 -12.95 -10.53
CA ASP A 194 3.63 -12.28 -9.23
C ASP A 194 2.37 -11.42 -9.17
N GLY A 195 1.82 -11.29 -7.95
CA GLY A 195 0.62 -10.52 -7.68
C GLY A 195 -0.67 -11.34 -7.61
N HIS A 196 -0.58 -12.63 -7.24
CA HIS A 196 -1.74 -13.52 -7.11
C HIS A 196 -2.81 -12.98 -6.16
N HIS A 197 -2.43 -12.43 -4.99
CA HIS A 197 -3.36 -11.76 -4.07
C HIS A 197 -4.07 -10.58 -4.74
N ARG A 198 -3.32 -9.73 -5.49
CA ARG A 198 -3.87 -8.58 -6.23
C ARG A 198 -4.85 -9.01 -7.33
N ALA A 199 -4.50 -10.04 -8.09
CA ALA A 199 -5.37 -10.58 -9.15
C ALA A 199 -6.68 -11.13 -8.59
N VAL A 200 -6.62 -11.90 -7.49
CA VAL A 200 -7.82 -12.43 -6.81
C VAL A 200 -8.62 -11.30 -6.15
N ALA A 201 -7.94 -10.32 -5.54
CA ALA A 201 -8.60 -9.14 -4.96
C ALA A 201 -9.36 -8.34 -6.02
N ALA A 202 -8.75 -8.08 -7.18
CA ALA A 202 -9.40 -7.41 -8.31
C ALA A 202 -10.63 -8.18 -8.78
N LYS A 203 -10.52 -9.50 -8.92
CA LYS A 203 -11.63 -10.36 -9.29
C LYS A 203 -12.78 -10.28 -8.29
N ARG A 204 -12.51 -10.33 -6.97
CA ARG A 204 -13.54 -10.15 -5.92
C ARG A 204 -14.20 -8.77 -5.95
N LEU A 205 -13.45 -7.74 -6.37
CA LEU A 205 -13.96 -6.37 -6.51
C LEU A 205 -14.71 -6.14 -7.85
N GLY A 206 -14.76 -7.13 -8.74
CA GLY A 206 -15.36 -6.99 -10.06
C GLY A 206 -14.56 -6.08 -11.01
N ILE A 207 -13.27 -5.88 -10.75
CA ILE A 207 -12.37 -5.08 -11.58
C ILE A 207 -11.83 -5.96 -12.70
N PRO A 208 -12.12 -5.65 -13.99
CA PRO A 208 -11.80 -6.57 -15.08
C PRO A 208 -10.32 -6.56 -15.47
N THR A 209 -9.60 -5.48 -15.23
CA THR A 209 -8.20 -5.31 -15.66
C THR A 209 -7.34 -4.72 -14.56
N LEU A 210 -6.06 -5.08 -14.52
CA LEU A 210 -5.02 -4.45 -13.68
C LEU A 210 -3.80 -4.10 -14.51
N ASP A 211 -3.06 -3.11 -14.04
CA ASP A 211 -1.75 -2.73 -14.58
C ASP A 211 -0.73 -3.86 -14.35
N ALA A 212 0.10 -4.14 -15.36
CA ALA A 212 1.07 -5.22 -15.31
C ALA A 212 2.36 -4.91 -16.07
N TYR A 213 3.46 -5.43 -15.58
CA TYR A 213 4.66 -5.65 -16.39
C TYR A 213 4.49 -6.94 -17.16
N ILE A 214 4.34 -6.82 -18.49
CA ILE A 214 4.20 -7.94 -19.41
C ILE A 214 5.58 -8.27 -19.97
N ILE A 215 6.02 -9.50 -19.73
CA ILE A 215 7.25 -10.06 -20.27
C ILE A 215 6.84 -10.93 -21.45
N GLU A 216 7.01 -10.42 -22.66
CA GLU A 216 6.56 -11.05 -23.89
C GLU A 216 7.64 -11.98 -24.45
N ILE A 217 7.27 -13.22 -24.76
CA ILE A 217 8.10 -14.25 -25.34
C ILE A 217 7.40 -14.76 -26.59
N ASP A 218 7.99 -14.55 -27.76
CA ASP A 218 7.38 -14.91 -29.05
C ASP A 218 7.43 -16.42 -29.33
N GLN A 219 8.24 -17.16 -28.57
CA GLN A 219 8.43 -18.60 -28.74
C GLN A 219 7.39 -19.41 -27.96
N ASP A 220 6.85 -20.45 -28.59
CA ASP A 220 5.94 -21.39 -27.93
C ASP A 220 6.73 -22.43 -27.12
N ILE A 221 7.28 -22.00 -26.01
CA ILE A 221 8.03 -22.83 -25.07
C ILE A 221 7.24 -22.97 -23.75
N GLU A 222 7.16 -24.18 -23.21
CA GLU A 222 6.53 -24.38 -21.91
C GLU A 222 7.49 -24.02 -20.78
N LEU A 223 7.07 -23.05 -19.96
CA LEU A 223 7.85 -22.62 -18.80
C LEU A 223 7.69 -23.59 -17.63
N GLY A 224 8.75 -23.74 -16.81
CA GLY A 224 8.71 -24.61 -15.63
C GLY A 224 7.58 -24.29 -14.66
N MET A 225 7.22 -22.99 -14.53
CA MET A 225 6.09 -22.56 -13.69
C MET A 225 4.73 -23.03 -14.23
N GLU A 226 4.56 -23.16 -15.54
CA GLU A 226 3.33 -23.71 -16.13
C GLU A 226 3.18 -25.20 -15.85
N ARG A 227 4.31 -25.95 -15.91
CA ARG A 227 4.30 -27.37 -15.52
C ARG A 227 3.91 -27.55 -14.07
N THR A 228 4.43 -26.68 -13.19
CA THR A 228 4.07 -26.66 -11.78
C THR A 228 2.60 -26.31 -11.60
N ALA A 229 2.08 -25.27 -12.26
CA ALA A 229 0.66 -24.91 -12.22
C ALA A 229 -0.23 -26.06 -12.66
N ARG A 230 0.13 -26.74 -13.76
CA ARG A 230 -0.59 -27.92 -14.27
C ARG A 230 -0.59 -29.07 -13.27
N SER A 231 0.53 -29.37 -12.62
CA SER A 231 0.61 -30.41 -11.58
C SER A 231 -0.25 -30.12 -10.35
N MET A 232 -0.58 -28.83 -10.12
CA MET A 232 -1.46 -28.37 -9.06
C MET A 232 -2.92 -28.20 -9.53
N ASN A 233 -3.25 -28.56 -10.79
CA ASN A 233 -4.55 -28.37 -11.42
C ASN A 233 -5.02 -26.90 -11.44
N LEU A 234 -4.09 -25.96 -11.66
CA LEU A 234 -4.37 -24.56 -11.80
C LEU A 234 -4.65 -24.23 -13.27
N SER A 235 -5.79 -23.64 -13.55
CA SER A 235 -6.23 -23.20 -14.89
C SER A 235 -6.73 -21.75 -14.88
N THR A 236 -7.36 -21.35 -13.80
CA THR A 236 -7.95 -20.03 -13.60
C THR A 236 -7.66 -19.53 -12.18
N LEU A 237 -7.93 -18.26 -11.92
CA LEU A 237 -7.81 -17.70 -10.56
C LEU A 237 -8.77 -18.34 -9.55
N ASP A 238 -9.84 -19.02 -10.01
CA ASP A 238 -10.78 -19.74 -9.12
C ASP A 238 -10.16 -20.99 -8.49
N ASP A 239 -9.12 -21.53 -9.11
CA ASP A 239 -8.42 -22.70 -8.61
C ASP A 239 -7.47 -22.36 -7.44
N ILE A 240 -7.25 -21.06 -7.19
CA ILE A 240 -6.46 -20.61 -6.06
C ILE A 240 -7.26 -20.76 -4.77
N ARG A 241 -6.71 -21.50 -3.82
CA ARG A 241 -7.31 -21.66 -2.50
C ARG A 241 -6.98 -20.46 -1.63
N VAL A 242 -8.02 -19.82 -1.11
CA VAL A 242 -7.86 -18.79 -0.09
C VAL A 242 -7.81 -19.47 1.27
N MET A 243 -6.71 -19.28 1.97
CA MET A 243 -6.44 -19.86 3.28
C MET A 243 -6.80 -18.83 4.36
N ASP A 244 -7.67 -19.23 5.28
CA ASP A 244 -7.86 -18.47 6.49
C ASP A 244 -6.64 -18.70 7.40
N TYR A 245 -5.92 -17.62 7.71
CA TYR A 245 -4.83 -17.66 8.68
C TYR A 245 -5.44 -17.73 10.09
N ALA A 246 -6.04 -18.85 10.42
CA ALA A 246 -6.39 -19.13 11.80
C ALA A 246 -5.10 -19.18 12.63
N ARG A 247 -4.63 -17.99 13.07
CA ARG A 247 -3.59 -17.80 14.08
C ARG A 247 -2.16 -18.05 13.61
N HIS A 248 -1.53 -16.98 13.13
CA HIS A 248 -0.06 -16.92 13.13
C HIS A 248 0.45 -17.34 14.53
N PRO A 249 1.48 -18.21 14.67
CA PRO A 249 2.00 -18.64 15.96
C PRO A 249 2.32 -17.50 16.95
N LEU A 250 2.70 -16.31 16.42
CA LEU A 250 2.94 -15.11 17.22
C LEU A 250 1.65 -14.52 17.81
N VAL A 251 0.49 -14.64 17.16
CA VAL A 251 -0.80 -14.21 17.71
C VAL A 251 -1.22 -15.13 18.86
N ALA A 252 -0.94 -16.42 18.77
CA ALA A 252 -1.17 -17.36 19.87
C ALA A 252 -0.27 -17.10 21.09
N LEU A 253 0.95 -16.59 20.87
CA LEU A 253 1.89 -16.16 21.92
C LEU A 253 1.41 -14.88 22.61
N THR A 254 0.92 -13.87 21.86
CA THR A 254 0.39 -12.63 22.43
C THR A 254 -0.87 -12.84 23.25
N HIS A 255 -1.76 -13.75 22.86
CA HIS A 255 -2.93 -14.13 23.68
C HIS A 255 -2.58 -14.85 24.99
N ARG A 256 -1.43 -15.52 25.08
CA ARG A 256 -0.94 -16.11 26.33
C ARG A 256 -0.40 -15.08 27.32
N LEU A 257 0.14 -13.97 26.83
CA LEU A 257 0.68 -12.89 27.66
C LEU A 257 -0.41 -12.00 28.30
N VAL A 258 -1.59 -11.93 27.70
CA VAL A 258 -2.73 -11.11 28.20
C VAL A 258 -3.57 -11.85 29.27
N ARG A 259 -3.39 -13.15 29.46
CA ARG A 259 -4.17 -13.96 30.43
C ARG A 259 -3.56 -14.09 31.83
N HIS A 260 -2.48 -13.38 32.12
CA HIS A 260 -1.82 -13.40 33.42
C HIS A 260 -1.58 -12.00 34.01
N GLY A 261 -2.50 -11.06 33.76
CA GLY A 261 -2.57 -9.77 34.43
C GLY A 261 -3.87 -9.60 35.16
#